data_f14495790b44e505b6687a253fa9e16a
#
_entry.id   f14495790b44e505b6687a253fa9e16a
#
_cell.length_a   1.000
_cell.length_b   1.000
_cell.length_c   1.000
_cell.angle_alpha   90.00
_cell.angle_beta   90.00
_cell.angle_gamma   90.00
#
_symmetry.space_group_name_H-M   'P 1'
#
loop_
_entity.id
_entity.type
_entity.pdbx_description
1 polymer ?
#
loop_
_entity_poly.entity_id
_entity_poly.type
_entity_poly.pdbx_seq_one_letter_code
_entity_poly.pdbx_strand_id
1 'polypeptide(L)'
;MKKFIIGVDGGNTKTDYLLYDTEGNFIDGVRSGTCSHEVPSVGGFDGSYNIMKLRIEELLNRNHLSMDDIVAGAFGLAGVDAPFQKKALEEVVKKIGFKKFVVVNDGFLGIKAASKTGTGVCSINGTGTVNVGIDEEGNWMQIGGIGYVAGDEGGGSYLARAAVRTAFDECFRFGPQSLITKDVFNMYEIDDKKDFSNAIVSKKIDSTFLIKSLFNR
;
A
#
# COMPACT_ATOMS: atom_id res chain seq x y z
N MET A 1 -33.63 3.78 -12.14
CA MET A 1 -32.29 4.35 -12.35
C MET A 1 -31.27 3.25 -12.14
N LYS A 2 -30.23 3.17 -12.99
CA LYS A 2 -29.10 2.27 -12.76
C LYS A 2 -28.39 2.66 -11.46
N LYS A 3 -27.97 1.66 -10.71
CA LYS A 3 -27.25 1.84 -9.45
C LYS A 3 -25.84 1.26 -9.57
N PHE A 4 -24.91 1.83 -8.81
CA PHE A 4 -23.48 1.55 -8.96
C PHE A 4 -22.81 1.28 -7.62
N ILE A 5 -21.64 0.67 -7.68
CA ILE A 5 -20.79 0.34 -6.55
C ILE A 5 -19.39 0.87 -6.83
N ILE A 6 -18.73 1.41 -5.83
CA ILE A 6 -17.31 1.83 -5.91
C ILE A 6 -16.46 0.89 -5.10
N GLY A 7 -15.40 0.35 -5.73
CA GLY A 7 -14.31 -0.35 -5.09
C GLY A 7 -13.05 0.53 -5.02
N VAL A 8 -12.33 0.51 -3.90
CA VAL A 8 -11.07 1.22 -3.74
C VAL A 8 -10.00 0.26 -3.23
N ASP A 9 -8.92 0.14 -4.00
CA ASP A 9 -7.71 -0.61 -3.64
C ASP A 9 -6.58 0.40 -3.38
N GLY A 10 -6.37 0.71 -2.10
CA GLY A 10 -5.48 1.77 -1.63
C GLY A 10 -4.22 1.25 -0.96
N GLY A 11 -3.17 0.99 -1.72
CA GLY A 11 -1.85 0.64 -1.20
C GLY A 11 -0.99 1.87 -0.83
N ASN A 12 0.19 1.62 -0.26
CA ASN A 12 1.14 2.67 0.14
C ASN A 12 1.82 3.41 -1.04
N THR A 13 1.66 2.96 -2.26
CA THR A 13 2.31 3.55 -3.44
C THR A 13 1.30 4.13 -4.42
N LYS A 14 0.17 3.48 -4.58
CA LYS A 14 -0.89 3.82 -5.54
C LYS A 14 -2.25 3.47 -4.98
N THR A 15 -3.29 4.05 -5.56
CA THR A 15 -4.70 3.75 -5.26
C THR A 15 -5.48 3.63 -6.55
N ASP A 16 -6.23 2.54 -6.67
CA ASP A 16 -7.17 2.29 -7.76
C ASP A 16 -8.61 2.52 -7.27
N TYR A 17 -9.37 3.31 -8.00
CA TYR A 17 -10.79 3.60 -7.76
C TYR A 17 -11.58 3.00 -8.93
N LEU A 18 -12.48 2.09 -8.67
CA LEU A 18 -13.16 1.27 -9.67
C LEU A 18 -14.68 1.43 -9.53
N LEU A 19 -15.34 1.68 -10.64
CA LEU A 19 -16.80 1.80 -10.73
C LEU A 19 -17.39 0.56 -11.38
N TYR A 20 -18.37 -0.05 -10.73
CA TYR A 20 -19.12 -1.20 -11.23
C TYR A 20 -20.62 -0.91 -11.18
N ASP A 21 -21.38 -1.55 -12.06
CA ASP A 21 -22.83 -1.63 -11.85
C ASP A 21 -23.18 -2.70 -10.80
N THR A 22 -24.43 -2.79 -10.40
CA THR A 22 -24.90 -3.76 -9.39
C THR A 22 -24.94 -5.21 -9.90
N GLU A 23 -24.71 -5.43 -11.19
CA GLU A 23 -24.57 -6.75 -11.80
C GLU A 23 -23.11 -7.24 -11.80
N GLY A 24 -22.17 -6.37 -11.39
CA GLY A 24 -20.73 -6.66 -11.31
C GLY A 24 -19.95 -6.34 -12.58
N ASN A 25 -20.57 -5.65 -13.55
CA ASN A 25 -19.87 -5.23 -14.75
C ASN A 25 -19.00 -3.99 -14.44
N PHE A 26 -17.73 -4.05 -14.85
CA PHE A 26 -16.81 -2.90 -14.77
C PHE A 26 -17.26 -1.79 -15.71
N ILE A 27 -17.33 -0.57 -15.22
CA ILE A 27 -17.74 0.61 -15.97
C ILE A 27 -16.55 1.52 -16.27
N ASP A 28 -15.80 1.95 -15.22
CA ASP A 28 -14.69 2.88 -15.35
C ASP A 28 -13.76 2.76 -14.15
N GLY A 29 -12.54 3.35 -14.25
CA GLY A 29 -11.59 3.39 -13.16
C GLY A 29 -10.62 4.58 -13.25
N VAL A 30 -10.18 5.02 -12.10
CA VAL A 30 -9.14 6.06 -11.94
C VAL A 30 -8.03 5.52 -11.06
N ARG A 31 -6.79 5.65 -11.52
CA ARG A 31 -5.59 5.36 -10.71
C ARG A 31 -4.90 6.65 -10.32
N SER A 32 -4.49 6.74 -9.07
CA SER A 32 -3.71 7.87 -8.54
C SER A 32 -2.52 7.39 -7.70
N GLY A 33 -1.75 8.35 -7.17
CA GLY A 33 -0.84 8.08 -6.06
C GLY A 33 -1.58 7.58 -4.82
N THR A 34 -0.83 7.21 -3.79
CA THR A 34 -1.39 6.66 -2.54
C THR A 34 -2.35 7.62 -1.86
N CYS A 35 -3.38 7.05 -1.24
CA CYS A 35 -4.24 7.76 -0.27
C CYS A 35 -3.98 7.31 1.17
N SER A 36 -2.95 6.49 1.42
CA SER A 36 -2.66 5.97 2.76
C SER A 36 -2.25 7.08 3.71
N HIS A 37 -2.97 7.22 4.82
CA HIS A 37 -2.71 8.20 5.89
C HIS A 37 -1.35 8.04 6.58
N GLU A 38 -0.71 6.87 6.42
CA GLU A 38 0.60 6.57 6.98
C GLU A 38 1.75 7.18 6.16
N VAL A 39 1.50 7.55 4.90
CA VAL A 39 2.49 8.17 4.04
C VAL A 39 2.56 9.67 4.35
N PRO A 40 3.71 10.20 4.82
CA PRO A 40 3.82 11.59 5.30
C PRO A 40 3.34 12.65 4.30
N SER A 41 3.58 12.45 3.00
CA SER A 41 3.16 13.38 1.95
C SER A 41 1.64 13.44 1.75
N VAL A 42 0.88 12.48 2.28
CA VAL A 42 -0.59 12.47 2.23
C VAL A 42 -1.18 13.44 3.26
N GLY A 43 -0.56 13.57 4.43
CA GLY A 43 -1.05 14.48 5.48
C GLY A 43 -2.10 13.84 6.40
N GLY A 44 -1.95 12.56 6.70
CA GLY A 44 -2.81 11.84 7.63
C GLY A 44 -4.23 11.58 7.11
N PHE A 45 -5.19 11.42 8.00
CA PHE A 45 -6.58 11.11 7.65
C PHE A 45 -7.30 12.22 6.86
N ASP A 46 -6.98 13.49 7.12
CA ASP A 46 -7.53 14.61 6.35
C ASP A 46 -7.02 14.62 4.92
N GLY A 47 -5.75 14.30 4.71
CA GLY A 47 -5.18 14.11 3.39
C GLY A 47 -5.79 12.94 2.64
N SER A 48 -5.99 11.79 3.33
CA SER A 48 -6.72 10.65 2.78
C SER A 48 -8.12 11.03 2.32
N TYR A 49 -8.86 11.79 3.14
CA TYR A 49 -10.18 12.32 2.78
C TYR A 49 -10.13 13.14 1.49
N ASN A 50 -9.21 14.11 1.42
CA ASN A 50 -9.13 15.01 0.27
C ASN A 50 -8.80 14.26 -1.03
N ILE A 51 -7.84 13.33 -0.98
CA ILE A 51 -7.42 12.53 -2.13
C ILE A 51 -8.56 11.61 -2.58
N MET A 52 -9.15 10.83 -1.66
CA MET A 52 -10.24 9.90 -2.01
C MET A 52 -11.45 10.65 -2.54
N LYS A 53 -11.86 11.73 -1.90
CA LYS A 53 -12.98 12.56 -2.36
C LYS A 53 -12.75 13.06 -3.79
N LEU A 54 -11.59 13.66 -4.05
CA LEU A 54 -11.24 14.19 -5.37
C LEU A 54 -11.32 13.11 -6.46
N ARG A 55 -10.78 11.91 -6.21
CA ARG A 55 -10.75 10.82 -7.20
C ARG A 55 -12.12 10.18 -7.42
N ILE A 56 -12.91 10.06 -6.37
CA ILE A 56 -14.28 9.58 -6.47
C ILE A 56 -15.15 10.59 -7.23
N GLU A 57 -15.04 11.89 -6.93
CA GLU A 57 -15.74 12.94 -7.69
C GLU A 57 -15.32 12.95 -9.17
N GLU A 58 -14.02 12.79 -9.47
CA GLU A 58 -13.53 12.64 -10.85
C GLU A 58 -14.19 11.46 -11.56
N LEU A 59 -14.23 10.28 -10.91
CA LEU A 59 -14.82 9.07 -11.46
C LEU A 59 -16.33 9.24 -11.73
N LEU A 60 -17.05 9.85 -10.79
CA LEU A 60 -18.48 10.13 -10.93
C LEU A 60 -18.76 11.12 -12.05
N ASN A 61 -18.03 12.23 -12.11
CA ASN A 61 -18.20 13.27 -13.13
C ASN A 61 -17.96 12.73 -14.54
N ARG A 62 -16.92 11.89 -14.73
CA ARG A 62 -16.62 11.25 -16.02
C ARG A 62 -17.77 10.39 -16.53
N ASN A 63 -18.54 9.83 -15.62
CA ASN A 63 -19.66 8.93 -15.92
C ASN A 63 -21.03 9.59 -15.81
N HIS A 64 -21.08 10.92 -15.62
CA HIS A 64 -22.32 11.70 -15.43
C HIS A 64 -23.18 11.18 -14.27
N LEU A 65 -22.53 10.75 -13.17
CA LEU A 65 -23.14 10.21 -11.96
C LEU A 65 -22.99 11.17 -10.78
N SER A 66 -23.81 10.94 -9.76
CA SER A 66 -23.73 11.57 -8.45
C SER A 66 -23.59 10.53 -7.34
N MET A 67 -23.30 10.95 -6.11
CA MET A 67 -23.26 10.04 -4.95
C MET A 67 -24.60 9.33 -4.68
N ASP A 68 -25.72 9.90 -5.11
CA ASP A 68 -27.06 9.26 -4.97
C ASP A 68 -27.23 8.04 -5.88
N ASP A 69 -26.39 7.89 -6.91
CA ASP A 69 -26.37 6.73 -7.79
C ASP A 69 -25.54 5.58 -7.20
N ILE A 70 -24.72 5.86 -6.17
CA ILE A 70 -23.87 4.88 -5.52
C ILE A 70 -24.59 4.23 -4.33
N VAL A 71 -24.79 2.92 -4.42
CA VAL A 71 -25.50 2.16 -3.37
C VAL A 71 -24.58 1.56 -2.33
N ALA A 72 -23.28 1.33 -2.65
CA ALA A 72 -22.32 0.80 -1.71
C ALA A 72 -20.88 1.13 -2.11
N GLY A 73 -19.94 1.06 -1.13
CA GLY A 73 -18.52 1.17 -1.33
C GLY A 73 -17.74 0.06 -0.62
N ALA A 74 -16.67 -0.44 -1.24
CA ALA A 74 -15.72 -1.35 -0.62
C ALA A 74 -14.33 -0.72 -0.67
N PHE A 75 -13.69 -0.56 0.49
CA PHE A 75 -12.42 0.13 0.64
C PHE A 75 -11.41 -0.82 1.29
N GLY A 76 -10.47 -1.36 0.50
CA GLY A 76 -9.28 -2.02 0.99
C GLY A 76 -8.15 -1.01 1.06
N LEU A 77 -7.73 -0.65 2.25
CA LEU A 77 -6.79 0.44 2.44
C LEU A 77 -5.59 -0.01 3.28
N ALA A 78 -4.39 0.23 2.78
CA ALA A 78 -3.17 0.11 3.58
C ALA A 78 -3.26 1.02 4.81
N GLY A 79 -2.75 0.53 5.95
CA GLY A 79 -2.84 1.24 7.23
C GLY A 79 -4.18 1.02 7.96
N VAL A 80 -4.99 0.03 7.56
CA VAL A 80 -6.10 -0.47 8.37
C VAL A 80 -5.62 -1.65 9.19
N ASP A 81 -4.66 -1.42 10.08
CA ASP A 81 -3.95 -2.46 10.85
C ASP A 81 -4.39 -2.51 12.31
N ALA A 82 -4.99 -1.43 12.78
CA ALA A 82 -5.48 -1.30 14.15
C ALA A 82 -6.92 -0.76 14.20
N PRO A 83 -7.70 -1.09 15.26
CA PRO A 83 -9.09 -0.66 15.37
C PRO A 83 -9.30 0.85 15.28
N PHE A 84 -8.36 1.66 15.81
CA PHE A 84 -8.47 3.12 15.76
C PHE A 84 -8.30 3.67 14.33
N GLN A 85 -7.42 3.07 13.52
CA GLN A 85 -7.21 3.44 12.11
C GLN A 85 -8.44 3.10 11.28
N LYS A 86 -8.99 1.88 11.49
CA LYS A 86 -10.24 1.47 10.86
C LYS A 86 -11.36 2.46 11.13
N LYS A 87 -11.58 2.80 12.41
CA LYS A 87 -12.62 3.76 12.81
C LYS A 87 -12.42 5.14 12.18
N ALA A 88 -11.19 5.64 12.15
CA ALA A 88 -10.89 6.93 11.55
C ALA A 88 -11.16 6.94 10.02
N LEU A 89 -10.78 5.87 9.32
CA LEU A 89 -11.03 5.75 7.88
C LEU A 89 -12.51 5.48 7.56
N GLU A 90 -13.26 4.79 8.42
CA GLU A 90 -14.72 4.69 8.30
C GLU A 90 -15.39 6.06 8.39
N GLU A 91 -14.93 6.95 9.28
CA GLU A 91 -15.45 8.33 9.35
C GLU A 91 -15.06 9.15 8.10
N VAL A 92 -13.85 8.94 7.55
CA VAL A 92 -13.44 9.54 6.28
C VAL A 92 -14.39 9.11 5.14
N VAL A 93 -14.65 7.82 4.98
CA VAL A 93 -15.53 7.27 3.94
C VAL A 93 -16.97 7.80 4.10
N LYS A 94 -17.45 7.84 5.32
CA LYS A 94 -18.77 8.41 5.64
C LYS A 94 -18.86 9.90 5.28
N LYS A 95 -17.82 10.67 5.59
CA LYS A 95 -17.73 12.11 5.25
C LYS A 95 -17.70 12.36 3.74
N ILE A 96 -17.17 11.43 2.93
CA ILE A 96 -17.25 11.48 1.46
C ILE A 96 -18.70 11.36 0.95
N GLY A 97 -19.56 10.68 1.71
CA GLY A 97 -21.00 10.55 1.39
C GLY A 97 -21.50 9.12 1.26
N PHE A 98 -20.67 8.11 1.54
CA PHE A 98 -21.13 6.71 1.49
C PHE A 98 -22.06 6.39 2.67
N LYS A 99 -23.24 5.85 2.36
CA LYS A 99 -24.22 5.40 3.37
C LYS A 99 -24.06 3.92 3.72
N LYS A 100 -23.59 3.11 2.77
CA LYS A 100 -23.32 1.68 2.93
C LYS A 100 -21.91 1.40 2.43
N PHE A 101 -21.04 0.91 3.30
CA PHE A 101 -19.66 0.63 2.93
C PHE A 101 -19.00 -0.36 3.90
N VAL A 102 -17.83 -0.86 3.49
CA VAL A 102 -16.89 -1.62 4.29
C VAL A 102 -15.50 -1.03 4.13
N VAL A 103 -14.76 -0.94 5.25
CA VAL A 103 -13.33 -0.58 5.28
C VAL A 103 -12.55 -1.74 5.88
N VAL A 104 -11.55 -2.21 5.14
CA VAL A 104 -10.69 -3.32 5.54
C VAL A 104 -9.24 -3.00 5.16
N ASN A 105 -8.27 -3.75 5.69
CA ASN A 105 -6.91 -3.73 5.15
C ASN A 105 -6.92 -4.22 3.69
N ASP A 106 -6.07 -3.63 2.83
CA ASP A 106 -5.97 -3.96 1.40
C ASP A 106 -5.67 -5.46 1.15
N GLY A 107 -4.95 -6.12 2.07
CA GLY A 107 -4.69 -7.56 2.02
C GLY A 107 -5.94 -8.42 1.91
N PHE A 108 -7.03 -8.03 2.53
CA PHE A 108 -8.29 -8.78 2.47
C PHE A 108 -8.99 -8.74 1.11
N LEU A 109 -8.69 -7.75 0.27
CA LEU A 109 -9.19 -7.72 -1.11
C LEU A 109 -8.65 -8.90 -1.91
N GLY A 110 -7.40 -9.29 -1.68
CA GLY A 110 -6.78 -10.44 -2.35
C GLY A 110 -7.53 -11.75 -2.08
N ILE A 111 -7.97 -11.99 -0.83
CA ILE A 111 -8.78 -13.16 -0.49
C ILE A 111 -10.12 -13.11 -1.22
N LYS A 112 -10.81 -11.97 -1.19
CA LYS A 112 -12.13 -11.82 -1.81
C LYS A 112 -12.07 -11.91 -3.34
N ALA A 113 -10.97 -11.48 -3.96
CA ALA A 113 -10.77 -11.57 -5.40
C ALA A 113 -10.46 -13.02 -5.87
N ALA A 114 -9.72 -13.80 -5.06
CA ALA A 114 -9.24 -15.13 -5.45
C ALA A 114 -10.16 -16.27 -4.98
N SER A 115 -10.89 -16.08 -3.89
CA SER A 115 -11.68 -17.14 -3.25
C SER A 115 -13.16 -17.01 -3.58
N LYS A 116 -13.77 -18.10 -4.06
CA LYS A 116 -15.23 -18.17 -4.30
C LYS A 116 -16.04 -18.19 -3.02
N THR A 117 -15.50 -18.75 -1.94
CA THR A 117 -16.14 -18.80 -0.62
C THR A 117 -15.90 -17.52 0.18
N GLY A 118 -14.90 -16.74 -0.20
CA GLY A 118 -14.44 -15.57 0.55
C GLY A 118 -13.59 -15.93 1.77
N THR A 119 -13.13 -17.19 1.87
CA THR A 119 -12.20 -17.70 2.89
C THR A 119 -10.86 -18.02 2.25
N GLY A 120 -9.79 -18.05 3.04
CA GLY A 120 -8.45 -18.35 2.56
C GLY A 120 -7.37 -17.45 3.17
N VAL A 121 -6.17 -17.56 2.63
CA VAL A 121 -5.01 -16.78 3.04
C VAL A 121 -4.49 -15.99 1.85
N CYS A 122 -4.11 -14.73 2.08
CA CYS A 122 -3.42 -13.88 1.12
C CYS A 122 -2.13 -13.37 1.73
N SER A 123 -1.03 -13.50 1.00
CA SER A 123 0.27 -12.92 1.33
C SER A 123 0.63 -11.88 0.29
N ILE A 124 0.80 -10.64 0.71
CA ILE A 124 1.19 -9.52 -0.15
C ILE A 124 2.62 -9.13 0.18
N ASN A 125 3.46 -9.14 -0.85
CA ASN A 125 4.83 -8.67 -0.81
C ASN A 125 4.99 -7.56 -1.86
N GLY A 126 4.83 -6.32 -1.40
CA GLY A 126 5.03 -5.11 -2.19
C GLY A 126 6.18 -4.28 -1.62
N THR A 127 5.94 -3.01 -1.35
CA THR A 127 6.86 -2.14 -0.60
C THR A 127 7.07 -2.68 0.82
N GLY A 128 5.99 -3.07 1.51
CA GLY A 128 5.98 -3.81 2.76
C GLY A 128 5.51 -5.25 2.55
N THR A 129 5.16 -5.92 3.65
CA THR A 129 4.64 -7.28 3.67
C THR A 129 3.45 -7.36 4.61
N VAL A 130 2.38 -8.01 4.19
CA VAL A 130 1.25 -8.34 5.06
C VAL A 130 0.69 -9.71 4.70
N ASN A 131 0.34 -10.49 5.71
CA ASN A 131 -0.34 -11.78 5.54
C ASN A 131 -1.68 -11.69 6.24
N VAL A 132 -2.74 -12.04 5.54
CA VAL A 132 -4.11 -12.00 6.06
C VAL A 132 -4.81 -13.31 5.81
N GLY A 133 -5.74 -13.67 6.69
CA GLY A 133 -6.55 -14.88 6.56
C GLY A 133 -8.00 -14.61 6.95
N ILE A 134 -8.92 -15.36 6.32
CA ILE A 134 -10.32 -15.47 6.74
C ILE A 134 -10.63 -16.96 6.80
N ASP A 135 -11.05 -17.47 7.97
CA ASP A 135 -11.44 -18.86 8.15
C ASP A 135 -12.88 -19.14 7.70
N GLU A 136 -13.32 -20.39 7.83
CA GLU A 136 -14.66 -20.85 7.45
C GLU A 136 -15.76 -20.27 8.34
N GLU A 137 -15.43 -19.89 9.58
CA GLU A 137 -16.31 -19.24 10.54
C GLU A 137 -16.41 -17.72 10.31
N GLY A 138 -15.58 -17.18 9.39
CA GLY A 138 -15.52 -15.75 9.06
C GLY A 138 -14.65 -14.94 10.03
N ASN A 139 -13.80 -15.59 10.84
CA ASN A 139 -12.82 -14.88 11.66
C ASN A 139 -11.69 -14.35 10.80
N TRP A 140 -11.21 -13.17 11.12
CA TRP A 140 -10.18 -12.47 10.39
C TRP A 140 -8.89 -12.46 11.18
N MET A 141 -7.78 -12.74 10.51
CA MET A 141 -6.45 -12.66 11.09
C MET A 141 -5.54 -11.84 10.16
N GLN A 142 -4.73 -10.98 10.76
CA GLN A 142 -3.64 -10.29 10.07
C GLN A 142 -2.34 -10.56 10.82
N ILE A 143 -1.27 -10.88 10.08
CA ILE A 143 0.08 -11.09 10.59
C ILE A 143 1.03 -10.22 9.77
N GLY A 144 1.77 -9.34 10.45
CA GLY A 144 2.63 -8.34 9.80
C GLY A 144 1.85 -7.16 9.23
N GLY A 145 2.50 -6.35 8.41
CA GLY A 145 1.96 -5.08 7.90
C GLY A 145 2.02 -3.95 8.92
N ILE A 146 2.68 -4.16 10.07
CA ILE A 146 2.76 -3.19 11.17
C ILE A 146 4.17 -2.61 11.38
N GLY A 147 5.05 -2.85 10.43
CA GLY A 147 6.37 -2.24 10.37
C GLY A 147 7.54 -3.16 10.72
N TYR A 148 8.74 -2.68 10.43
CA TYR A 148 9.98 -3.45 10.53
C TYR A 148 10.32 -3.92 11.96
N VAL A 149 9.82 -3.23 12.99
CA VAL A 149 10.05 -3.60 14.40
C VAL A 149 9.38 -4.93 14.73
N ALA A 150 8.25 -5.22 14.09
CA ALA A 150 7.51 -6.47 14.25
C ALA A 150 7.97 -7.56 13.25
N GLY A 151 8.98 -7.29 12.41
CA GLY A 151 9.55 -8.26 11.50
C GLY A 151 8.84 -8.33 10.15
N ASP A 152 8.35 -7.23 9.61
CA ASP A 152 7.81 -7.18 8.25
C ASP A 152 8.92 -7.41 7.22
N GLU A 153 9.28 -8.68 7.03
CA GLU A 153 10.37 -9.14 6.19
C GLU A 153 9.84 -9.63 4.82
N GLY A 154 10.71 -9.57 3.80
CA GLY A 154 10.40 -10.05 2.45
C GLY A 154 9.80 -9.00 1.51
N GLY A 155 9.33 -7.86 2.02
CA GLY A 155 8.93 -6.73 1.18
C GLY A 155 10.10 -5.93 0.65
N GLY A 156 9.86 -5.06 -0.33
CA GLY A 156 10.89 -4.25 -1.00
C GLY A 156 11.71 -3.40 -0.02
N SER A 157 11.08 -2.82 0.99
CA SER A 157 11.76 -2.03 2.02
C SER A 157 12.71 -2.87 2.88
N TYR A 158 12.37 -4.11 3.17
CA TYR A 158 13.25 -5.05 3.86
C TYR A 158 14.45 -5.39 2.98
N LEU A 159 14.22 -5.75 1.72
CA LEU A 159 15.28 -6.12 0.78
C LEU A 159 16.25 -4.96 0.52
N ALA A 160 15.73 -3.73 0.40
CA ALA A 160 16.56 -2.54 0.27
C ALA A 160 17.47 -2.33 1.48
N ARG A 161 16.94 -2.46 2.71
CA ARG A 161 17.76 -2.38 3.94
C ARG A 161 18.78 -3.52 4.02
N ALA A 162 18.40 -4.72 3.62
CA ALA A 162 19.32 -5.85 3.58
C ALA A 162 20.48 -5.61 2.60
N ALA A 163 20.20 -5.03 1.43
CA ALA A 163 21.25 -4.68 0.45
C ALA A 163 22.23 -3.63 1.01
N VAL A 164 21.73 -2.55 1.61
CA VAL A 164 22.57 -1.53 2.26
C VAL A 164 23.37 -2.15 3.42
N ARG A 165 22.76 -3.03 4.21
CA ARG A 165 23.42 -3.73 5.30
C ARG A 165 24.54 -4.65 4.81
N THR A 166 24.31 -5.39 3.73
CA THR A 166 25.33 -6.24 3.10
C THR A 166 26.54 -5.41 2.67
N ALA A 167 26.31 -4.27 2.01
CA ALA A 167 27.38 -3.36 1.64
C ALA A 167 28.13 -2.79 2.86
N PHE A 168 27.41 -2.45 3.92
CA PHE A 168 28.01 -1.97 5.16
C PHE A 168 28.86 -3.05 5.86
N ASP A 169 28.35 -4.28 5.92
CA ASP A 169 29.05 -5.38 6.56
C ASP A 169 30.34 -5.74 5.79
N GLU A 170 30.32 -5.74 4.45
CA GLU A 170 31.53 -5.88 3.62
C GLU A 170 32.54 -4.77 3.91
N CYS A 171 32.11 -3.51 3.94
CA CYS A 171 33.01 -2.37 4.13
C CYS A 171 33.62 -2.27 5.53
N PHE A 172 32.85 -2.61 6.58
CA PHE A 172 33.19 -2.24 7.96
C PHE A 172 33.20 -3.39 8.96
N ARG A 173 32.62 -4.56 8.60
CA ARG A 173 32.41 -5.68 9.53
C ARG A 173 32.95 -7.01 9.03
N PHE A 174 33.93 -6.98 8.10
CA PHE A 174 34.54 -8.18 7.53
C PHE A 174 33.52 -9.12 6.87
N GLY A 175 32.43 -8.59 6.37
CA GLY A 175 31.46 -9.34 5.57
C GLY A 175 32.06 -9.83 4.25
N PRO A 176 31.45 -10.87 3.64
CA PRO A 176 31.91 -11.40 2.36
C PRO A 176 31.74 -10.36 1.23
N GLN A 177 32.63 -10.43 0.23
CA GLN A 177 32.48 -9.61 -0.97
C GLN A 177 31.16 -9.90 -1.69
N SER A 178 30.50 -8.85 -2.14
CA SER A 178 29.19 -8.94 -2.78
C SER A 178 29.07 -8.00 -3.99
N LEU A 179 28.43 -8.48 -5.04
CA LEU A 179 28.04 -7.62 -6.18
C LEU A 179 27.02 -6.55 -5.75
N ILE A 180 26.24 -6.80 -4.70
CA ILE A 180 25.31 -5.82 -4.11
C ILE A 180 26.03 -4.56 -3.67
N THR A 181 27.22 -4.68 -3.07
CA THR A 181 28.03 -3.53 -2.65
C THR A 181 28.37 -2.64 -3.84
N LYS A 182 28.83 -3.26 -4.94
CA LYS A 182 29.13 -2.53 -6.18
C LYS A 182 27.88 -1.84 -6.75
N ASP A 183 26.75 -2.52 -6.75
CA ASP A 183 25.50 -1.94 -7.26
C ASP A 183 25.01 -0.78 -6.39
N VAL A 184 25.06 -0.90 -5.06
CA VAL A 184 24.73 0.18 -4.13
C VAL A 184 25.66 1.38 -4.34
N PHE A 185 26.96 1.18 -4.46
CA PHE A 185 27.92 2.25 -4.68
C PHE A 185 27.66 2.97 -6.00
N ASN A 186 27.47 2.23 -7.08
CA ASN A 186 27.15 2.81 -8.40
C ASN A 186 25.84 3.61 -8.39
N MET A 187 24.81 3.11 -7.73
CA MET A 187 23.50 3.78 -7.68
C MET A 187 23.52 5.13 -6.99
N TYR A 188 24.35 5.27 -5.95
CA TYR A 188 24.42 6.49 -5.14
C TYR A 188 25.64 7.32 -5.42
N GLU A 189 26.42 6.95 -6.46
CA GLU A 189 27.68 7.63 -6.81
C GLU A 189 28.60 7.74 -5.57
N ILE A 190 28.90 6.57 -4.99
CA ILE A 190 29.75 6.43 -3.81
C ILE A 190 31.12 5.93 -4.28
N ASP A 191 32.16 6.68 -3.99
CA ASP A 191 33.51 6.36 -4.42
C ASP A 191 34.25 5.48 -3.41
N ASP A 192 34.02 5.70 -2.13
CA ASP A 192 34.75 4.99 -1.07
C ASP A 192 33.89 4.75 0.20
N LYS A 193 34.49 4.06 1.18
CA LYS A 193 33.82 3.74 2.46
C LYS A 193 33.44 4.99 3.28
N LYS A 194 34.18 6.09 3.16
CA LYS A 194 33.87 7.33 3.89
C LYS A 194 32.66 7.99 3.29
N ASP A 195 32.59 8.04 1.97
CA ASP A 195 31.43 8.57 1.26
C ASP A 195 30.19 7.73 1.52
N PHE A 196 30.34 6.40 1.64
CA PHE A 196 29.23 5.53 2.01
C PHE A 196 28.68 5.85 3.41
N SER A 197 29.57 6.03 4.40
CA SER A 197 29.15 6.45 5.74
C SER A 197 28.45 7.81 5.72
N ASN A 198 28.98 8.77 4.97
CA ASN A 198 28.37 10.08 4.81
C ASN A 198 26.98 10.00 4.15
N ALA A 199 26.81 9.17 3.12
CA ALA A 199 25.54 8.97 2.44
C ALA A 199 24.47 8.36 3.36
N ILE A 200 24.86 7.45 4.26
CA ILE A 200 23.95 6.86 5.26
C ILE A 200 23.53 7.94 6.28
N VAL A 201 24.49 8.66 6.87
CA VAL A 201 24.21 9.66 7.92
C VAL A 201 23.40 10.83 7.39
N SER A 202 23.70 11.29 6.16
CA SER A 202 22.97 12.38 5.51
C SER A 202 21.61 11.97 4.93
N LYS A 203 21.22 10.70 5.08
CA LYS A 203 19.99 10.13 4.50
C LYS A 203 19.91 10.26 2.96
N LYS A 204 21.06 10.33 2.28
CA LYS A 204 21.12 10.29 0.82
C LYS A 204 20.65 8.95 0.28
N ILE A 205 20.87 7.86 1.03
CA ILE A 205 20.42 6.53 0.66
C ILE A 205 18.91 6.41 0.91
N ASP A 206 18.14 6.41 -0.18
CA ASP A 206 16.69 6.26 -0.16
C ASP A 206 16.29 4.82 -0.54
N SER A 207 15.59 4.16 0.38
CA SER A 207 15.11 2.79 0.18
C SER A 207 14.13 2.66 -1.01
N THR A 208 13.34 3.69 -1.29
CA THR A 208 12.39 3.68 -2.42
C THR A 208 13.11 3.64 -3.77
N PHE A 209 14.17 4.43 -3.92
CA PHE A 209 15.00 4.42 -5.11
C PHE A 209 15.72 3.06 -5.26
N LEU A 210 16.23 2.51 -4.18
CA LEU A 210 16.91 1.22 -4.16
C LEU A 210 15.97 0.07 -4.60
N ILE A 211 14.73 0.06 -4.09
CA ILE A 211 13.71 -0.93 -4.48
C ILE A 211 13.48 -0.89 -5.99
N LYS A 212 13.24 0.31 -6.55
CA LYS A 212 12.99 0.47 -7.98
C LYS A 212 14.17 0.03 -8.84
N SER A 213 15.38 0.30 -8.41
CA SER A 213 16.58 0.06 -9.21
C SER A 213 17.10 -1.37 -9.12
N LEU A 214 16.98 -2.04 -7.97
CA LEU A 214 17.44 -3.43 -7.80
C LEU A 214 16.48 -4.47 -8.37
N PHE A 215 15.17 -4.18 -8.36
CA PHE A 215 14.14 -5.18 -8.67
C PHE A 215 13.40 -4.93 -10.00
N ASN A 216 13.71 -3.86 -10.72
CA ASN A 216 13.18 -3.58 -12.06
C ASN A 216 14.18 -3.89 -13.20
N ARG A 217 15.12 -4.81 -12.97
CA ARG A 217 16.06 -5.30 -13.99
C ARG A 217 15.58 -6.58 -14.62
#